data_13ad7ce40cb7b04ccdef34beb0b697cd
#
_entry.id   13ad7ce40cb7b04ccdef34beb0b697cd
#
_cell.length_a   1.000
_cell.length_b   1.000
_cell.length_c   1.000
_cell.angle_alpha   90.00
_cell.angle_beta   90.00
_cell.angle_gamma   90.00
#
_symmetry.space_group_name_H-M   'P 1'
#
loop_
_entity.id
_entity.type
_entity.pdbx_description
1 polymer ?
#
loop_
_entity_poly.entity_id
_entity_poly.type
_entity_poly.pdbx_seq_one_letter_code
_entity_poly.pdbx_strand_id
1 'polypeptide(L)'
;MTYDRRTLIKSAGSAIGAATVLGSVGTAAADGSYTSHYYSGFDYYRYVPDGVGAGDPLVVMLHGCSQDADQFREETRMNDVADDEGFAVVYPDQYNARNALRCWNWYYDYNTTRNSGEADIIADMTEETIDAEELDDSRVYVAGLSAGAAMVSNLLAEYADVYAAGAVHSGLEYDAADTSFGGTLAMSSGGPDPQEKGEDAYDAMEEYGITSPVPTVVFHGTDDTTVDPVNADQAAEQAVQTNDLVENGADDGTTDYDPDAVTEGSADEYDYTTYEYHDGNGDTVVEKWLVEGMDHAWSGGAPGGEYAAPGGPDASQLVWEFFDGRTQE
;
A
#
# COMPACT_ATOMS: atom_id res chain seq x y z
N MET A 1 1.73 28.98 1.26
CA MET A 1 3.11 28.89 0.70
C MET A 1 3.39 27.42 0.58
N THR A 2 3.20 26.85 -0.59
CA THR A 2 3.53 25.46 -0.89
C THR A 2 5.02 25.26 -0.72
N TYR A 3 5.43 24.46 0.25
CA TYR A 3 6.80 24.02 0.44
C TYR A 3 7.04 22.85 -0.51
N ASP A 4 7.77 23.09 -1.59
CA ASP A 4 8.25 22.02 -2.48
C ASP A 4 9.39 21.27 -1.78
N ARG A 5 9.11 20.07 -1.27
CA ARG A 5 10.08 19.18 -0.63
C ARG A 5 11.28 18.88 -1.55
N ARG A 6 11.03 18.78 -2.84
CA ARG A 6 12.07 18.50 -3.86
C ARG A 6 13.22 19.51 -3.87
N THR A 7 13.03 20.69 -3.29
CA THR A 7 14.07 21.74 -3.24
C THR A 7 14.99 21.65 -2.02
N LEU A 8 14.61 20.93 -0.96
CA LEU A 8 15.39 20.83 0.29
C LEU A 8 16.41 19.68 0.29
N ILE A 9 16.16 18.58 -0.43
CA ILE A 9 17.04 17.40 -0.44
C ILE A 9 18.36 17.65 -1.22
N LYS A 10 18.38 18.59 -2.15
CA LYS A 10 19.58 18.92 -2.95
C LYS A 10 20.72 19.60 -2.19
N SER A 11 20.59 19.85 -0.89
CA SER A 11 21.59 20.55 -0.08
C SER A 11 22.25 19.74 1.04
N ALA A 12 21.88 18.48 1.27
CA ALA A 12 22.50 17.59 2.26
C ALA A 12 23.47 16.63 1.55
N GLY A 13 24.74 16.98 1.61
CA GLY A 13 25.82 16.36 0.86
C GLY A 13 26.15 14.93 1.26
N SER A 14 26.58 14.22 0.25
CA SER A 14 27.28 12.93 0.15
C SER A 14 27.99 12.43 1.40
N ALA A 15 27.53 11.32 1.96
CA ALA A 15 28.34 10.41 2.74
C ALA A 15 28.46 9.08 1.96
N ILE A 16 29.61 8.87 1.34
CA ILE A 16 29.96 7.64 0.61
C ILE A 16 30.24 6.55 1.65
N GLY A 17 29.33 5.61 1.80
CA GLY A 17 29.55 4.35 2.49
C GLY A 17 29.90 3.25 1.49
N ALA A 18 31.16 2.77 1.49
CA ALA A 18 31.58 1.68 0.62
C ALA A 18 30.99 0.35 1.10
N ALA A 19 30.08 -0.23 0.32
CA ALA A 19 29.61 -1.60 0.52
C ALA A 19 30.64 -2.62 0.03
N THR A 20 31.02 -3.56 0.89
CA THR A 20 31.91 -4.68 0.55
C THR A 20 31.06 -5.82 0.00
N VAL A 21 31.14 -6.05 -1.31
CA VAL A 21 30.50 -7.20 -1.97
C VAL A 21 31.31 -8.47 -1.63
N LEU A 22 30.69 -9.41 -0.95
CA LEU A 22 31.16 -10.81 -0.85
C LEU A 22 30.41 -11.66 -1.88
N GLY A 23 31.06 -11.91 -3.00
CA GLY A 23 30.52 -12.74 -4.05
C GLY A 23 30.43 -14.22 -3.66
N SER A 24 29.28 -14.84 -3.86
CA SER A 24 29.13 -16.29 -4.01
C SER A 24 28.79 -16.62 -5.44
N VAL A 25 29.59 -17.46 -6.10
CA VAL A 25 29.37 -17.92 -7.46
C VAL A 25 28.41 -19.11 -7.42
N GLY A 26 27.15 -18.86 -7.78
CA GLY A 26 26.16 -19.88 -8.08
C GLY A 26 25.48 -19.51 -9.40
N THR A 27 25.45 -20.42 -10.36
CA THR A 27 24.72 -20.27 -11.62
C THR A 27 23.22 -20.36 -11.32
N ALA A 28 22.58 -19.24 -11.14
CA ALA A 28 21.12 -19.08 -11.17
C ALA A 28 20.79 -18.04 -12.24
N ALA A 29 19.59 -18.09 -12.79
CA ALA A 29 19.04 -16.98 -13.55
C ALA A 29 19.31 -15.67 -12.79
N ALA A 30 19.56 -14.58 -13.50
CA ALA A 30 19.83 -13.31 -12.88
C ALA A 30 18.58 -12.88 -12.09
N ASP A 31 18.56 -13.20 -10.81
CA ASP A 31 17.61 -12.64 -9.88
C ASP A 31 18.09 -11.21 -9.63
N GLY A 32 17.18 -10.22 -9.61
CA GLY A 32 17.49 -8.82 -9.37
C GLY A 32 18.30 -8.55 -8.09
N SER A 33 18.71 -7.34 -7.87
CA SER A 33 19.50 -6.97 -6.67
C SER A 33 18.58 -6.71 -5.48
N TYR A 34 18.75 -7.43 -4.37
CA TYR A 34 18.10 -7.17 -3.08
C TYR A 34 19.10 -6.56 -2.11
N THR A 35 18.91 -5.30 -1.73
CA THR A 35 19.88 -4.52 -0.96
C THR A 35 19.26 -3.90 0.28
N SER A 36 20.03 -3.87 1.39
CA SER A 36 19.63 -3.27 2.67
C SER A 36 20.05 -1.82 2.73
N HIS A 37 19.16 -0.97 3.21
CA HIS A 37 19.30 0.46 3.40
C HIS A 37 18.85 0.86 4.81
N TYR A 38 19.13 2.10 5.21
CA TYR A 38 18.78 2.62 6.53
C TYR A 38 18.39 4.09 6.43
N TYR A 39 17.21 4.42 6.94
CA TYR A 39 16.72 5.80 6.99
C TYR A 39 16.03 6.10 8.32
N SER A 40 16.38 7.21 8.96
CA SER A 40 15.70 7.75 10.15
C SER A 40 15.42 6.76 11.29
N GLY A 41 16.25 5.72 11.44
CA GLY A 41 16.12 4.71 12.49
C GLY A 41 15.36 3.46 12.08
N PHE A 42 15.06 3.29 10.80
CA PHE A 42 14.48 2.10 10.21
C PHE A 42 15.42 1.49 9.20
N ASP A 43 15.47 0.17 9.15
CA ASP A 43 16.00 -0.56 8.02
C ASP A 43 14.91 -0.62 6.93
N TYR A 44 15.31 -0.68 5.66
CA TYR A 44 14.43 -0.97 4.55
C TYR A 44 15.22 -1.64 3.45
N TYR A 45 14.54 -2.33 2.55
CA TYR A 45 15.17 -3.13 1.52
C TYR A 45 14.64 -2.74 0.16
N ARG A 46 15.53 -2.69 -0.84
CA ARG A 46 15.18 -2.45 -2.24
C ARG A 46 15.41 -3.71 -3.04
N TYR A 47 14.43 -4.07 -3.82
CA TYR A 47 14.55 -5.07 -4.87
C TYR A 47 14.48 -4.39 -6.23
N VAL A 48 15.50 -4.57 -7.05
CA VAL A 48 15.57 -4.02 -8.41
C VAL A 48 15.88 -5.17 -9.36
N PRO A 49 14.89 -5.60 -10.17
CA PRO A 49 15.09 -6.62 -11.20
C PRO A 49 16.16 -6.24 -12.20
N ASP A 50 16.75 -7.23 -12.86
CA ASP A 50 17.71 -6.99 -13.94
C ASP A 50 17.05 -6.24 -15.10
N GLY A 51 17.58 -5.05 -15.41
CA GLY A 51 17.10 -4.20 -16.50
C GLY A 51 16.09 -3.13 -16.06
N VAL A 52 15.63 -3.16 -14.83
CA VAL A 52 14.81 -2.12 -14.23
C VAL A 52 15.71 -0.97 -13.73
N GLY A 53 15.26 0.26 -13.88
CA GLY A 53 15.99 1.47 -13.49
C GLY A 53 15.32 2.74 -14.01
N ALA A 54 16.08 3.62 -14.64
CA ALA A 54 15.62 4.94 -15.03
C ALA A 54 14.29 4.98 -15.78
N GLY A 55 13.29 5.58 -15.15
CA GLY A 55 11.96 5.76 -15.71
C GLY A 55 11.01 4.56 -15.53
N ASP A 56 11.38 3.52 -14.78
CA ASP A 56 10.50 2.40 -14.44
C ASP A 56 9.70 2.65 -13.15
N PRO A 57 8.58 1.93 -12.91
CA PRO A 57 7.72 2.11 -11.74
C PRO A 57 8.33 1.64 -10.43
N LEU A 58 7.73 2.06 -9.31
CA LEU A 58 8.05 1.62 -7.96
C LEU A 58 6.80 1.13 -7.22
N VAL A 59 6.90 -0.03 -6.54
CA VAL A 59 5.90 -0.52 -5.59
C VAL A 59 6.50 -0.52 -4.17
N VAL A 60 5.80 0.11 -3.22
CA VAL A 60 6.13 0.09 -1.79
C VAL A 60 5.30 -0.98 -1.10
N MET A 61 5.95 -1.90 -0.38
CA MET A 61 5.30 -3.06 0.25
C MET A 61 5.40 -3.00 1.76
N LEU A 62 4.27 -2.83 2.47
CA LEU A 62 4.19 -2.67 3.93
C LEU A 62 3.69 -3.95 4.60
N HIS A 63 4.55 -4.59 5.39
CA HIS A 63 4.25 -5.85 6.07
C HIS A 63 3.21 -5.68 7.21
N GLY A 64 2.56 -6.78 7.58
CA GLY A 64 1.66 -6.86 8.73
C GLY A 64 2.38 -6.98 10.07
N CYS A 65 1.60 -6.99 11.17
CA CYS A 65 2.14 -7.26 12.50
C CYS A 65 2.85 -8.61 12.55
N SER A 66 3.90 -8.70 13.36
CA SER A 66 4.73 -9.90 13.59
C SER A 66 5.58 -10.35 12.41
N GLN A 67 5.38 -9.78 11.22
CA GLN A 67 6.24 -9.99 10.06
C GLN A 67 7.45 -9.04 10.09
N ASP A 68 8.35 -9.23 9.15
CA ASP A 68 9.41 -8.31 8.73
C ASP A 68 9.44 -8.21 7.19
N ALA A 69 10.28 -7.33 6.67
CA ALA A 69 10.41 -7.09 5.25
C ALA A 69 10.76 -8.38 4.47
N ASP A 70 11.66 -9.22 4.99
CA ASP A 70 12.06 -10.47 4.35
C ASP A 70 10.93 -11.49 4.29
N GLN A 71 10.20 -11.67 5.41
CA GLN A 71 9.06 -12.57 5.47
C GLN A 71 7.95 -12.10 4.51
N PHE A 72 7.62 -10.82 4.52
CA PHE A 72 6.56 -10.27 3.67
C PHE A 72 6.90 -10.37 2.19
N ARG A 73 8.15 -10.09 1.81
CA ARG A 73 8.67 -10.29 0.45
C ARG A 73 8.49 -11.75 -0.02
N GLU A 74 8.85 -12.71 0.85
CA GLU A 74 8.74 -14.14 0.52
C GLU A 74 7.29 -14.60 0.43
N GLU A 75 6.43 -14.12 1.33
CA GLU A 75 5.03 -14.53 1.40
C GLU A 75 4.18 -13.93 0.28
N THR A 76 4.41 -12.68 -0.10
CA THR A 76 3.66 -12.02 -1.19
C THR A 76 4.15 -12.43 -2.57
N ARG A 77 5.42 -12.81 -2.73
CA ARG A 77 6.06 -13.07 -4.02
C ARG A 77 6.02 -11.87 -4.99
N MET A 78 5.92 -10.66 -4.45
CA MET A 78 5.88 -9.44 -5.27
C MET A 78 7.13 -9.28 -6.15
N ASN A 79 8.28 -9.82 -5.71
CA ASN A 79 9.49 -9.81 -6.53
C ASN A 79 9.37 -10.65 -7.81
N ASP A 80 8.61 -11.76 -7.78
CA ASP A 80 8.37 -12.58 -8.98
C ASP A 80 7.58 -11.76 -10.02
N VAL A 81 6.57 -11.01 -9.56
CA VAL A 81 5.79 -10.10 -10.41
C VAL A 81 6.67 -8.95 -10.92
N ALA A 82 7.53 -8.40 -10.06
CA ALA A 82 8.46 -7.33 -10.44
C ALA A 82 9.45 -7.78 -11.52
N ASP A 83 9.93 -9.03 -11.46
CA ASP A 83 10.81 -9.61 -12.48
C ASP A 83 10.10 -9.77 -13.83
N ASP A 84 8.83 -10.16 -13.80
CA ASP A 84 8.05 -10.43 -15.02
C ASP A 84 7.54 -9.12 -15.67
N GLU A 85 7.18 -8.10 -14.86
CA GLU A 85 6.50 -6.89 -15.31
C GLU A 85 7.42 -5.65 -15.39
N GLY A 86 8.57 -5.65 -14.72
CA GLY A 86 9.59 -4.62 -14.87
C GLY A 86 9.39 -3.39 -13.98
N PHE A 87 9.28 -3.58 -12.67
CA PHE A 87 9.25 -2.49 -11.67
C PHE A 87 10.16 -2.78 -10.49
N ALA A 88 10.56 -1.73 -9.76
CA ALA A 88 11.30 -1.86 -8.52
C ALA A 88 10.36 -2.05 -7.32
N VAL A 89 10.84 -2.73 -6.26
CA VAL A 89 10.06 -2.89 -5.02
C VAL A 89 10.87 -2.39 -3.83
N VAL A 90 10.23 -1.64 -2.93
CA VAL A 90 10.81 -1.26 -1.65
C VAL A 90 10.01 -1.83 -0.49
N TYR A 91 10.72 -2.37 0.50
CA TYR A 91 10.15 -2.99 1.70
C TYR A 91 10.67 -2.25 2.94
N PRO A 92 9.95 -1.25 3.46
CA PRO A 92 10.20 -0.70 4.79
C PRO A 92 10.04 -1.77 5.87
N ASP A 93 10.91 -1.76 6.91
CA ASP A 93 10.92 -2.75 7.98
C ASP A 93 10.64 -2.12 9.34
N GLN A 94 9.50 -2.49 9.94
CA GLN A 94 9.15 -2.09 11.29
C GLN A 94 9.79 -3.03 12.30
N TYR A 95 10.39 -2.51 13.37
CA TYR A 95 11.13 -3.34 14.32
C TYR A 95 10.65 -3.23 15.77
N ASN A 96 10.95 -4.27 16.57
CA ASN A 96 10.41 -4.48 17.90
C ASN A 96 10.64 -3.32 18.90
N ALA A 97 11.67 -2.49 18.72
CA ALA A 97 11.91 -1.39 19.64
C ALA A 97 10.92 -0.21 19.46
N ARG A 98 10.27 -0.13 18.31
CA ARG A 98 9.24 0.88 18.05
C ARG A 98 7.82 0.36 18.32
N ASN A 99 7.58 -0.90 17.94
CA ASN A 99 6.35 -1.61 18.28
C ASN A 99 6.70 -3.06 18.62
N ALA A 100 6.29 -3.55 19.80
CA ALA A 100 6.67 -4.88 20.30
C ALA A 100 6.16 -6.03 19.41
N LEU A 101 5.12 -5.79 18.61
CA LEU A 101 4.56 -6.73 17.65
C LEU A 101 4.96 -6.41 16.21
N ARG A 102 5.90 -5.49 15.99
CA ARG A 102 6.29 -5.01 14.66
C ARG A 102 5.12 -4.48 13.83
N CYS A 103 4.03 -4.03 14.46
CA CYS A 103 2.94 -3.36 13.75
C CYS A 103 3.37 -1.95 13.35
N TRP A 104 2.99 -1.49 12.18
CA TRP A 104 2.93 -0.06 11.91
C TRP A 104 1.94 0.58 12.87
N ASN A 105 2.28 1.78 13.39
CA ASN A 105 1.48 2.43 14.44
C ASN A 105 0.36 3.31 13.82
N TRP A 106 -0.41 2.74 12.92
CA TRP A 106 -1.46 3.35 12.11
C TRP A 106 -2.61 3.97 12.91
N TYR A 107 -2.70 3.68 14.20
CA TYR A 107 -3.72 4.17 15.14
C TYR A 107 -3.24 5.32 16.01
N TYR A 108 -2.21 6.04 15.60
CA TYR A 108 -1.74 7.26 16.28
C TYR A 108 -1.49 8.37 15.25
N ASP A 109 -2.20 9.46 15.34
CA ASP A 109 -2.12 10.63 14.45
C ASP A 109 -0.67 11.07 14.17
N TYR A 110 0.19 11.05 15.19
CA TYR A 110 1.60 11.37 15.03
C TYR A 110 2.32 10.47 14.00
N ASN A 111 1.87 9.23 13.82
CA ASN A 111 2.50 8.29 12.89
C ASN A 111 1.82 8.21 11.53
N THR A 112 0.64 8.82 11.38
CA THR A 112 -0.17 8.76 10.17
C THR A 112 -0.23 10.08 9.43
N THR A 113 -0.15 11.21 10.14
CA THR A 113 -0.25 12.54 9.55
C THR A 113 1.04 12.94 8.82
N ARG A 114 0.89 13.66 7.73
CA ARG A 114 1.99 14.18 6.91
C ARG A 114 3.00 15.01 7.71
N ASN A 115 4.26 14.89 7.37
CA ASN A 115 5.42 15.49 8.03
C ASN A 115 5.68 15.02 9.47
N SER A 116 5.14 13.85 9.85
CA SER A 116 5.39 13.28 11.17
C SER A 116 5.37 11.75 11.17
N GLY A 117 6.13 11.17 12.09
CA GLY A 117 6.12 9.75 12.42
C GLY A 117 6.46 8.79 11.29
N GLU A 118 5.73 7.67 11.24
CA GLU A 118 6.05 6.55 10.35
C GLU A 118 5.64 6.81 8.90
N ALA A 119 4.51 7.45 8.66
CA ALA A 119 4.07 7.80 7.31
C ALA A 119 5.08 8.71 6.59
N ASP A 120 5.61 9.72 7.31
CA ASP A 120 6.66 10.60 6.79
C ASP A 120 7.95 9.85 6.44
N ILE A 121 8.35 8.93 7.30
CA ILE A 121 9.56 8.11 7.09
C ILE A 121 9.38 7.16 5.90
N ILE A 122 8.20 6.56 5.71
CA ILE A 122 7.90 5.70 4.55
C ILE A 122 7.93 6.52 3.27
N ALA A 123 7.33 7.71 3.25
CA ALA A 123 7.37 8.60 2.11
C ALA A 123 8.81 9.04 1.76
N ASP A 124 9.63 9.38 2.77
CA ASP A 124 11.04 9.73 2.56
C ASP A 124 11.88 8.54 2.01
N MET A 125 11.64 7.29 2.47
CA MET A 125 12.28 6.09 1.92
C MET A 125 11.87 5.84 0.45
N THR A 126 10.63 6.14 0.12
CA THR A 126 10.10 6.07 -1.23
C THR A 126 10.81 7.06 -2.13
N GLU A 127 10.88 8.34 -1.74
CA GLU A 127 11.58 9.38 -2.47
C GLU A 127 13.09 9.07 -2.62
N GLU A 128 13.74 8.58 -1.55
CA GLU A 128 15.17 8.18 -1.62
C GLU A 128 15.38 7.02 -2.62
N THR A 129 14.41 6.09 -2.72
CA THR A 129 14.48 4.98 -3.66
C THR A 129 14.31 5.47 -5.10
N ILE A 130 13.33 6.35 -5.36
CA ILE A 130 13.11 6.97 -6.67
C ILE A 130 14.38 7.70 -7.14
N ASP A 131 14.96 8.54 -6.28
CA ASP A 131 16.16 9.31 -6.60
C ASP A 131 17.39 8.41 -6.85
N ALA A 132 17.55 7.34 -6.07
CA ALA A 132 18.73 6.48 -6.17
C ALA A 132 18.72 5.57 -7.39
N GLU A 133 17.57 5.08 -7.81
CA GLU A 133 17.38 4.18 -8.95
C GLU A 133 16.90 4.94 -10.22
N GLU A 134 16.71 6.28 -10.12
CA GLU A 134 16.21 7.15 -11.19
C GLU A 134 14.81 6.73 -11.72
N LEU A 135 13.93 6.21 -10.84
CA LEU A 135 12.62 5.69 -11.20
C LEU A 135 11.64 6.82 -11.60
N ASP A 136 10.51 6.43 -12.18
CA ASP A 136 9.43 7.32 -12.58
C ASP A 136 8.62 7.77 -11.35
N ASP A 137 8.77 9.02 -10.94
CA ASP A 137 8.08 9.59 -9.79
C ASP A 137 6.57 9.79 -9.98
N SER A 138 6.06 9.61 -11.19
CA SER A 138 4.63 9.60 -11.46
C SER A 138 3.99 8.20 -11.38
N ARG A 139 4.79 7.12 -11.33
CA ARG A 139 4.33 5.73 -11.28
C ARG A 139 4.82 5.03 -10.01
N VAL A 140 4.39 5.55 -8.88
CA VAL A 140 4.72 5.05 -7.55
C VAL A 140 3.47 4.53 -6.88
N TYR A 141 3.51 3.31 -6.37
CA TYR A 141 2.36 2.63 -5.80
C TYR A 141 2.68 2.09 -4.41
N VAL A 142 1.66 1.90 -3.59
CA VAL A 142 1.84 1.37 -2.23
C VAL A 142 0.83 0.26 -1.94
N ALA A 143 1.31 -0.85 -1.37
CA ALA A 143 0.48 -1.98 -0.98
C ALA A 143 0.87 -2.47 0.42
N GLY A 144 -0.05 -3.07 1.15
CA GLY A 144 0.24 -3.61 2.46
C GLY A 144 -0.74 -4.66 2.93
N LEU A 145 -0.34 -5.38 3.99
CA LEU A 145 -1.16 -6.36 4.68
C LEU A 145 -1.46 -5.88 6.11
N SER A 146 -2.71 -6.01 6.58
CA SER A 146 -3.06 -5.81 7.99
C SER A 146 -2.68 -4.40 8.48
N ALA A 147 -1.81 -4.29 9.49
CA ALA A 147 -1.29 -3.00 9.96
C ALA A 147 -0.55 -2.21 8.86
N GLY A 148 0.11 -2.90 7.91
CA GLY A 148 0.69 -2.27 6.73
C GLY A 148 -0.38 -1.71 5.79
N ALA A 149 -1.47 -2.42 5.60
CA ALA A 149 -2.60 -1.96 4.79
C ALA A 149 -3.33 -0.77 5.42
N ALA A 150 -3.53 -0.77 6.75
CA ALA A 150 -4.07 0.39 7.46
C ALA A 150 -3.14 1.62 7.34
N MET A 151 -1.82 1.41 7.31
CA MET A 151 -0.88 2.50 7.01
C MET A 151 -0.98 2.95 5.55
N VAL A 152 -1.24 2.03 4.59
CA VAL A 152 -1.51 2.38 3.18
C VAL A 152 -2.68 3.35 3.09
N SER A 153 -3.82 3.08 3.74
CA SER A 153 -4.98 3.98 3.72
C SER A 153 -4.63 5.40 4.19
N ASN A 154 -3.77 5.52 5.22
CA ASN A 154 -3.29 6.83 5.67
C ASN A 154 -2.32 7.48 4.66
N LEU A 155 -1.44 6.71 4.04
CA LEU A 155 -0.52 7.23 3.02
C LEU A 155 -1.25 7.73 1.77
N LEU A 156 -2.34 7.08 1.37
CA LEU A 156 -3.14 7.49 0.21
C LEU A 156 -3.86 8.82 0.43
N ALA A 157 -4.17 9.21 1.65
CA ALA A 157 -4.72 10.52 1.97
C ALA A 157 -3.62 11.57 2.17
N GLU A 158 -2.64 11.28 3.01
CA GLU A 158 -1.63 12.24 3.46
C GLU A 158 -0.51 12.49 2.43
N TYR A 159 -0.26 11.52 1.55
CA TYR A 159 0.80 11.50 0.53
C TYR A 159 0.28 11.13 -0.86
N ALA A 160 -0.97 11.55 -1.17
CA ALA A 160 -1.57 11.32 -2.48
C ALA A 160 -0.82 12.01 -3.64
N ASP A 161 0.13 12.90 -3.35
CA ASP A 161 1.08 13.48 -4.30
C ASP A 161 2.34 12.63 -4.52
N VAL A 162 2.47 11.52 -3.80
CA VAL A 162 3.57 10.55 -3.94
C VAL A 162 3.08 9.27 -4.56
N TYR A 163 1.89 8.79 -4.15
CA TYR A 163 1.37 7.49 -4.55
C TYR A 163 0.24 7.64 -5.58
N ALA A 164 0.42 7.08 -6.78
CA ALA A 164 -0.55 7.10 -7.87
C ALA A 164 -1.72 6.13 -7.67
N ALA A 165 -1.55 5.10 -6.85
CA ALA A 165 -2.59 4.15 -6.46
C ALA A 165 -2.15 3.33 -5.24
N GLY A 166 -3.11 2.65 -4.58
CA GLY A 166 -2.80 1.80 -3.44
C GLY A 166 -3.61 0.50 -3.36
N ALA A 167 -3.06 -0.46 -2.57
CA ALA A 167 -3.71 -1.73 -2.31
C ALA A 167 -3.80 -2.00 -0.80
N VAL A 168 -5.02 -2.15 -0.29
CA VAL A 168 -5.36 -2.39 1.11
C VAL A 168 -5.77 -3.84 1.28
N HIS A 169 -4.84 -4.72 1.73
CA HIS A 169 -5.13 -6.13 1.92
C HIS A 169 -5.38 -6.43 3.41
N SER A 170 -6.58 -6.90 3.76
CA SER A 170 -6.99 -7.20 5.14
C SER A 170 -6.67 -6.05 6.11
N GLY A 171 -6.90 -4.81 5.64
CA GLY A 171 -6.58 -3.56 6.33
C GLY A 171 -7.81 -2.84 6.87
N LEU A 172 -7.66 -1.54 7.10
CA LEU A 172 -8.70 -0.65 7.59
C LEU A 172 -8.71 0.65 6.77
N GLU A 173 -9.77 1.42 6.89
CA GLU A 173 -9.94 2.73 6.28
C GLU A 173 -8.94 3.79 6.79
N TYR A 174 -8.93 4.96 6.17
CA TYR A 174 -8.19 6.13 6.63
C TYR A 174 -8.62 6.53 8.05
N ASP A 175 -7.64 6.83 8.91
CA ASP A 175 -7.86 7.31 10.29
C ASP A 175 -8.91 6.49 11.08
N ALA A 176 -8.85 5.16 10.92
CA ALA A 176 -9.79 4.22 11.54
C ALA A 176 -9.72 4.22 13.08
N ALA A 177 -8.68 4.80 13.69
CA ALA A 177 -8.53 4.95 15.14
C ALA A 177 -7.45 5.97 15.50
N ASP A 178 -7.57 6.57 16.71
CA ASP A 178 -6.64 7.54 17.31
C ASP A 178 -5.84 6.98 18.51
N THR A 179 -6.12 5.73 18.90
CA THR A 179 -5.49 5.04 20.02
C THR A 179 -5.33 3.54 19.74
N SER A 180 -4.36 2.87 20.39
CA SER A 180 -4.21 1.42 20.27
C SER A 180 -5.44 0.62 20.72
N PHE A 181 -6.19 1.13 21.69
CA PHE A 181 -7.45 0.51 22.12
C PHE A 181 -8.55 0.72 21.07
N GLY A 182 -8.65 1.92 20.49
CA GLY A 182 -9.54 2.21 19.36
C GLY A 182 -9.20 1.32 18.16
N GLY A 183 -7.92 1.17 17.84
CA GLY A 183 -7.47 0.27 16.77
C GLY A 183 -7.88 -1.19 16.98
N THR A 184 -7.80 -1.71 18.22
CA THR A 184 -8.29 -3.07 18.53
C THR A 184 -9.80 -3.19 18.32
N LEU A 185 -10.57 -2.15 18.63
CA LEU A 185 -12.02 -2.13 18.40
C LEU A 185 -12.34 -2.04 16.91
N ALA A 186 -11.65 -1.15 16.17
CA ALA A 186 -11.82 -1.01 14.73
C ALA A 186 -11.52 -2.34 14.00
N MET A 187 -10.42 -3.00 14.33
CA MET A 187 -10.11 -4.32 13.77
C MET A 187 -11.23 -5.33 14.00
N SER A 188 -11.88 -5.33 15.16
CA SER A 188 -12.87 -6.37 15.53
C SER A 188 -14.33 -6.08 15.15
N SER A 189 -14.65 -4.83 14.77
CA SER A 189 -16.06 -4.44 14.56
C SER A 189 -16.26 -3.23 13.65
N GLY A 190 -15.24 -2.86 12.90
CA GLY A 190 -15.22 -1.68 12.05
C GLY A 190 -14.74 -0.41 12.75
N GLY A 191 -14.23 0.51 11.96
CA GLY A 191 -13.81 1.86 12.33
C GLY A 191 -14.99 2.83 12.48
N PRO A 192 -14.73 4.14 12.38
CA PRO A 192 -15.75 5.19 12.33
C PRO A 192 -16.70 5.07 11.12
N ASP A 193 -17.43 6.12 10.82
CA ASP A 193 -18.26 6.21 9.61
C ASP A 193 -17.35 6.41 8.39
N PRO A 194 -17.37 5.50 7.41
CA PRO A 194 -16.45 5.57 6.27
C PRO A 194 -16.70 6.78 5.36
N GLN A 195 -17.91 7.32 5.30
CA GLN A 195 -18.20 8.54 4.55
C GLN A 195 -17.56 9.74 5.24
N GLU A 196 -17.70 9.86 6.58
CA GLU A 196 -16.99 10.91 7.34
C GLU A 196 -15.47 10.77 7.16
N LYS A 197 -14.93 9.54 7.14
CA LYS A 197 -13.50 9.30 6.89
C LYS A 197 -13.07 9.60 5.45
N GLY A 198 -13.96 9.45 4.49
CA GLY A 198 -13.74 9.89 3.11
C GLY A 198 -13.64 11.41 2.98
N GLU A 199 -14.50 12.14 3.70
CA GLU A 199 -14.43 13.60 3.81
C GLU A 199 -13.13 14.06 4.52
N ASP A 200 -12.76 13.41 5.64
CA ASP A 200 -11.52 13.71 6.37
C ASP A 200 -10.26 13.47 5.49
N ALA A 201 -10.25 12.39 4.69
CA ALA A 201 -9.17 12.09 3.76
C ALA A 201 -9.07 13.14 2.64
N TYR A 202 -10.20 13.57 2.08
CA TYR A 202 -10.25 14.65 1.10
C TYR A 202 -9.75 15.98 1.69
N ASP A 203 -10.17 16.32 2.92
CA ASP A 203 -9.71 17.53 3.61
C ASP A 203 -8.18 17.51 3.83
N ALA A 204 -7.61 16.33 4.17
CA ALA A 204 -6.17 16.16 4.29
C ALA A 204 -5.45 16.37 2.95
N MET A 205 -6.00 15.85 1.85
CA MET A 205 -5.47 16.07 0.48
C MET A 205 -5.57 17.55 0.09
N GLU A 206 -6.72 18.22 0.35
CA GLU A 206 -6.95 19.63 0.01
C GLU A 206 -5.98 20.56 0.75
N GLU A 207 -5.61 20.26 2.02
CA GLU A 207 -4.64 21.06 2.79
C GLU A 207 -3.30 21.19 2.05
N TYR A 208 -2.90 20.18 1.28
CA TYR A 208 -1.66 20.17 0.49
C TYR A 208 -1.87 20.50 -0.98
N GLY A 209 -3.12 20.80 -1.38
CA GLY A 209 -3.48 21.17 -2.76
C GLY A 209 -3.45 19.99 -3.72
N ILE A 210 -3.66 18.78 -3.21
CA ILE A 210 -3.72 17.55 -3.99
C ILE A 210 -5.15 17.40 -4.51
N THR A 211 -5.30 17.22 -5.82
CA THR A 211 -6.59 17.13 -6.50
C THR A 211 -6.66 15.96 -7.46
N SER A 212 -5.69 15.06 -7.41
CA SER A 212 -5.66 13.86 -8.24
C SER A 212 -6.43 12.73 -7.56
N PRO A 213 -7.22 11.94 -8.31
CA PRO A 213 -7.81 10.72 -7.78
C PRO A 213 -6.75 9.77 -7.18
N VAL A 214 -7.14 9.00 -6.18
CA VAL A 214 -6.28 7.99 -5.56
C VAL A 214 -6.93 6.61 -5.71
N PRO A 215 -6.75 5.96 -6.87
CA PRO A 215 -7.29 4.64 -7.12
C PRO A 215 -6.86 3.64 -6.06
N THR A 216 -7.83 2.86 -5.54
CA THR A 216 -7.59 1.95 -4.43
C THR A 216 -8.18 0.57 -4.70
N VAL A 217 -7.36 -0.49 -4.56
CA VAL A 217 -7.87 -1.86 -4.56
C VAL A 217 -7.85 -2.43 -3.13
N VAL A 218 -8.95 -3.06 -2.73
CA VAL A 218 -9.14 -3.67 -1.39
C VAL A 218 -9.27 -5.17 -1.53
N PHE A 219 -8.47 -5.95 -0.80
CA PHE A 219 -8.60 -7.41 -0.69
C PHE A 219 -8.95 -7.82 0.73
N HIS A 220 -9.87 -8.78 0.91
CA HIS A 220 -10.20 -9.30 2.23
C HIS A 220 -10.74 -10.73 2.18
N GLY A 221 -10.39 -11.53 3.18
CA GLY A 221 -10.98 -12.86 3.39
C GLY A 221 -12.27 -12.78 4.22
N THR A 222 -13.31 -13.51 3.81
CA THR A 222 -14.60 -13.46 4.54
C THR A 222 -14.58 -14.18 5.89
N ASP A 223 -13.59 -15.05 6.14
CA ASP A 223 -13.40 -15.75 7.42
C ASP A 223 -12.25 -15.11 8.26
N ASP A 224 -11.80 -13.89 7.89
CA ASP A 224 -10.79 -13.16 8.65
C ASP A 224 -11.28 -12.85 10.07
N THR A 225 -10.63 -13.48 11.06
CA THR A 225 -10.94 -13.32 12.48
C THR A 225 -10.00 -12.35 13.21
N THR A 226 -9.02 -11.80 12.51
CA THR A 226 -8.05 -10.82 13.02
C THR A 226 -8.51 -9.40 12.73
N VAL A 227 -8.87 -9.13 11.47
CA VAL A 227 -9.50 -7.89 11.02
C VAL A 227 -10.85 -8.28 10.43
N ASP A 228 -11.93 -7.89 11.10
CA ASP A 228 -13.30 -8.24 10.69
C ASP A 228 -13.56 -7.75 9.25
N PRO A 229 -14.16 -8.57 8.37
CA PRO A 229 -14.42 -8.21 6.97
C PRO A 229 -15.23 -6.93 6.76
N VAL A 230 -15.94 -6.44 7.78
CA VAL A 230 -16.59 -5.11 7.73
C VAL A 230 -15.61 -3.99 7.37
N ASN A 231 -14.33 -4.14 7.73
CA ASN A 231 -13.30 -3.16 7.40
C ASN A 231 -12.99 -3.10 5.90
N ALA A 232 -13.24 -4.17 5.14
CA ALA A 232 -13.11 -4.12 3.68
C ALA A 232 -14.21 -3.24 3.06
N ASP A 233 -15.43 -3.34 3.57
CA ASP A 233 -16.53 -2.48 3.12
C ASP A 233 -16.23 -1.02 3.46
N GLN A 234 -15.78 -0.74 4.70
CA GLN A 234 -15.45 0.61 5.14
C GLN A 234 -14.27 1.20 4.34
N ALA A 235 -13.18 0.45 4.13
CA ALA A 235 -12.05 0.93 3.34
C ALA A 235 -12.44 1.25 1.89
N ALA A 236 -13.28 0.42 1.27
CA ALA A 236 -13.78 0.67 -0.07
C ALA A 236 -14.73 1.88 -0.11
N GLU A 237 -15.68 1.97 0.83
CA GLU A 237 -16.64 3.09 0.91
C GLU A 237 -15.91 4.41 1.19
N GLN A 238 -14.94 4.43 2.09
CA GLN A 238 -14.09 5.60 2.35
C GLN A 238 -13.35 6.05 1.08
N ALA A 239 -12.74 5.09 0.35
CA ALA A 239 -12.03 5.42 -0.88
C ALA A 239 -12.96 5.94 -2.00
N VAL A 240 -14.17 5.38 -2.12
CA VAL A 240 -15.23 5.87 -3.03
C VAL A 240 -15.59 7.32 -2.68
N GLN A 241 -15.90 7.60 -1.41
CA GLN A 241 -16.27 8.95 -0.94
C GLN A 241 -15.14 9.96 -1.19
N THR A 242 -13.89 9.59 -0.91
CA THR A 242 -12.74 10.45 -1.18
C THR A 242 -12.63 10.80 -2.66
N ASN A 243 -12.75 9.80 -3.55
CA ASN A 243 -12.63 10.01 -4.99
C ASN A 243 -13.81 10.81 -5.57
N ASP A 244 -15.04 10.64 -5.06
CA ASP A 244 -16.19 11.48 -5.45
C ASP A 244 -15.91 12.98 -5.17
N LEU A 245 -15.40 13.27 -3.97
CA LEU A 245 -15.04 14.64 -3.57
C LEU A 245 -13.86 15.19 -4.39
N VAL A 246 -12.85 14.38 -4.66
CA VAL A 246 -11.68 14.80 -5.46
C VAL A 246 -12.08 15.17 -6.88
N GLU A 247 -13.06 14.49 -7.48
CA GLU A 247 -13.46 14.71 -8.87
C GLU A 247 -13.95 16.15 -9.10
N ASN A 248 -14.73 16.72 -8.17
CA ASN A 248 -15.32 18.05 -8.39
C ASN A 248 -15.54 18.90 -7.11
N GLY A 249 -15.12 18.42 -5.95
CA GLY A 249 -15.29 19.11 -4.64
C GLY A 249 -16.72 19.04 -4.09
N ALA A 250 -17.53 18.10 -4.55
CA ALA A 250 -18.91 17.96 -4.11
C ALA A 250 -19.25 16.47 -3.89
N ASP A 251 -19.88 16.18 -2.76
CA ASP A 251 -20.53 14.90 -2.52
C ASP A 251 -21.83 14.85 -3.32
N ASP A 252 -21.73 14.47 -4.60
CA ASP A 252 -22.86 14.43 -5.53
C ASP A 252 -23.16 13.03 -6.07
N GLY A 253 -22.39 12.01 -5.62
CA GLY A 253 -22.52 10.61 -5.97
C GLY A 253 -22.16 10.32 -7.42
N THR A 254 -21.26 11.10 -8.02
CA THR A 254 -20.70 10.78 -9.34
C THR A 254 -19.89 9.47 -9.25
N THR A 255 -19.15 9.29 -8.15
CA THR A 255 -18.64 7.99 -7.72
C THR A 255 -19.41 7.60 -6.45
N ASP A 256 -20.24 6.57 -6.49
CA ASP A 256 -21.04 6.16 -5.34
C ASP A 256 -20.75 4.72 -4.90
N TYR A 257 -21.18 4.34 -3.70
CA TYR A 257 -20.94 3.00 -3.13
C TYR A 257 -21.98 1.97 -3.60
N ASP A 258 -22.65 2.17 -4.75
CA ASP A 258 -23.45 1.16 -5.44
C ASP A 258 -22.60 0.64 -6.62
N PRO A 259 -22.05 -0.58 -6.57
CA PRO A 259 -21.01 -1.00 -7.50
C PRO A 259 -21.52 -1.05 -8.94
N ASP A 260 -20.72 -0.49 -9.86
CA ASP A 260 -21.00 -0.50 -11.31
C ASP A 260 -20.92 -1.91 -11.89
N ALA A 261 -20.01 -2.75 -11.36
CA ALA A 261 -19.91 -4.14 -11.74
C ALA A 261 -19.69 -5.05 -10.53
N VAL A 262 -20.29 -6.23 -10.58
CA VAL A 262 -20.07 -7.30 -9.62
C VAL A 262 -19.77 -8.58 -10.38
N THR A 263 -18.63 -9.20 -10.10
CA THR A 263 -18.20 -10.43 -10.76
C THR A 263 -17.86 -11.51 -9.74
N GLU A 264 -18.41 -12.72 -9.94
CA GLU A 264 -18.06 -13.89 -9.16
C GLU A 264 -17.04 -14.73 -9.93
N GLY A 265 -16.04 -15.26 -9.23
CA GLY A 265 -15.00 -16.11 -9.79
C GLY A 265 -14.52 -17.16 -8.81
N SER A 266 -13.56 -17.97 -9.25
CA SER A 266 -12.92 -18.97 -8.38
C SER A 266 -11.43 -19.08 -8.73
N ALA A 267 -10.60 -19.19 -7.71
CA ALA A 267 -9.22 -19.64 -7.78
C ALA A 267 -9.12 -21.10 -7.33
N ASP A 268 -7.91 -21.62 -7.12
CA ASP A 268 -7.69 -23.06 -6.86
C ASP A 268 -8.47 -23.59 -5.65
N GLU A 269 -8.51 -22.86 -4.54
CA GLU A 269 -9.13 -23.30 -3.27
C GLU A 269 -10.26 -22.38 -2.80
N TYR A 270 -10.39 -21.18 -3.37
CA TYR A 270 -11.33 -20.16 -2.89
C TYR A 270 -12.19 -19.61 -4.04
N ASP A 271 -13.46 -19.41 -3.75
CA ASP A 271 -14.32 -18.57 -4.57
C ASP A 271 -14.10 -17.09 -4.15
N TYR A 272 -14.43 -16.16 -5.05
CA TYR A 272 -14.31 -14.74 -4.76
C TYR A 272 -15.39 -13.93 -5.47
N THR A 273 -15.66 -12.75 -4.92
CA THR A 273 -16.53 -11.74 -5.56
C THR A 273 -15.74 -10.44 -5.66
N THR A 274 -15.77 -9.82 -6.84
CA THR A 274 -15.22 -8.48 -7.09
C THR A 274 -16.32 -7.45 -7.23
N TYR A 275 -16.06 -6.25 -6.76
CA TYR A 275 -16.93 -5.08 -6.86
C TYR A 275 -16.10 -3.94 -7.46
N GLU A 276 -16.55 -3.37 -8.56
CA GLU A 276 -15.90 -2.23 -9.21
C GLU A 276 -16.76 -0.97 -9.03
N TYR A 277 -16.09 0.15 -8.73
CA TYR A 277 -16.70 1.47 -8.57
C TYR A 277 -15.98 2.42 -9.52
N HIS A 278 -16.76 3.09 -10.36
CA HIS A 278 -16.25 3.91 -11.44
C HIS A 278 -16.42 5.40 -11.14
N ASP A 279 -15.51 6.21 -11.69
CA ASP A 279 -15.66 7.66 -11.71
C ASP A 279 -16.65 8.12 -12.79
N GLY A 280 -16.91 9.43 -12.88
CA GLY A 280 -17.80 10.01 -13.88
C GLY A 280 -17.37 9.82 -15.33
N ASN A 281 -16.13 9.38 -15.59
CA ASN A 281 -15.63 9.04 -16.92
C ASN A 281 -15.84 7.56 -17.26
N GLY A 282 -16.16 6.74 -16.27
CA GLY A 282 -16.32 5.30 -16.37
C GLY A 282 -15.02 4.52 -16.15
N ASP A 283 -14.01 5.15 -15.56
CA ASP A 283 -12.75 4.50 -15.17
C ASP A 283 -12.89 3.92 -13.77
N THR A 284 -12.43 2.68 -13.54
CA THR A 284 -12.45 2.04 -12.21
C THR A 284 -11.50 2.76 -11.26
N VAL A 285 -12.03 3.40 -10.23
CA VAL A 285 -11.24 4.10 -9.20
C VAL A 285 -11.15 3.31 -7.90
N VAL A 286 -12.13 2.45 -7.58
CA VAL A 286 -12.06 1.53 -6.46
C VAL A 286 -12.44 0.13 -6.93
N GLU A 287 -11.70 -0.87 -6.47
CA GLU A 287 -12.00 -2.28 -6.68
C GLU A 287 -11.93 -3.02 -5.35
N LYS A 288 -12.94 -3.85 -5.04
CA LYS A 288 -12.97 -4.64 -3.81
C LYS A 288 -13.08 -6.13 -4.13
N TRP A 289 -12.19 -6.93 -3.55
CA TRP A 289 -12.13 -8.39 -3.65
C TRP A 289 -12.50 -9.03 -2.30
N LEU A 290 -13.57 -9.77 -2.25
CA LEU A 290 -13.92 -10.62 -1.12
C LEU A 290 -13.62 -12.07 -1.48
N VAL A 291 -12.68 -12.70 -0.76
CA VAL A 291 -12.24 -14.07 -0.97
C VAL A 291 -12.95 -14.97 0.05
N GLU A 292 -13.85 -15.82 -0.41
CA GLU A 292 -14.74 -16.61 0.46
C GLU A 292 -13.97 -17.67 1.27
N GLY A 293 -14.13 -17.66 2.58
CA GLY A 293 -13.50 -18.61 3.49
C GLY A 293 -12.01 -18.41 3.72
N MET A 294 -11.39 -17.37 3.14
CA MET A 294 -10.01 -17.02 3.41
C MET A 294 -9.90 -16.34 4.79
N ASP A 295 -8.93 -16.76 5.59
CA ASP A 295 -8.55 -16.17 6.88
C ASP A 295 -7.61 -14.96 6.65
N HIS A 296 -7.02 -14.41 7.73
CA HIS A 296 -6.12 -13.26 7.71
C HIS A 296 -4.78 -13.58 7.02
N ALA A 297 -4.72 -13.47 5.71
CA ALA A 297 -3.57 -13.86 4.91
C ALA A 297 -3.53 -13.11 3.55
N TRP A 298 -2.34 -12.99 2.97
CA TRP A 298 -2.16 -12.49 1.59
C TRP A 298 -2.68 -13.53 0.58
N SER A 299 -3.64 -13.14 -0.22
CA SER A 299 -4.27 -14.01 -1.21
C SER A 299 -3.28 -14.40 -2.32
N GLY A 300 -3.24 -15.66 -2.73
CA GLY A 300 -2.33 -16.17 -3.77
C GLY A 300 -0.85 -16.21 -3.37
N GLY A 301 -0.52 -15.97 -2.09
CA GLY A 301 0.86 -15.91 -1.60
C GLY A 301 1.61 -17.24 -1.60
N ALA A 302 2.84 -17.21 -1.10
CA ALA A 302 3.75 -18.35 -1.14
C ALA A 302 3.26 -19.58 -0.35
N PRO A 303 3.36 -20.81 -0.90
CA PRO A 303 3.02 -22.01 -0.17
C PRO A 303 3.85 -22.18 1.12
N GLY A 304 3.16 -22.30 2.24
CA GLY A 304 3.77 -22.48 3.57
C GLY A 304 4.13 -21.19 4.29
N GLY A 305 3.82 -20.02 3.73
CA GLY A 305 3.86 -18.75 4.43
C GLY A 305 2.86 -18.73 5.58
N GLU A 306 3.21 -18.06 6.68
CA GLU A 306 2.35 -17.97 7.88
C GLU A 306 1.12 -17.09 7.60
N TYR A 307 1.32 -16.03 6.80
CA TYR A 307 0.28 -15.08 6.40
C TYR A 307 0.05 -15.10 4.88
N ALA A 308 -0.01 -16.30 4.29
CA ALA A 308 -0.25 -16.49 2.86
C ALA A 308 -1.35 -17.53 2.62
N ALA A 309 -2.21 -17.28 1.65
CA ALA A 309 -3.28 -18.19 1.20
C ALA A 309 -3.04 -18.62 -0.26
N PRO A 310 -2.17 -19.62 -0.52
CA PRO A 310 -1.67 -19.94 -1.86
C PRO A 310 -2.76 -20.34 -2.87
N GLY A 311 -3.91 -20.83 -2.38
CA GLY A 311 -5.04 -21.24 -3.23
C GLY A 311 -5.99 -20.08 -3.59
N GLY A 312 -5.75 -18.88 -3.08
CA GLY A 312 -6.54 -17.69 -3.41
C GLY A 312 -6.15 -17.05 -4.75
N PRO A 313 -6.94 -16.07 -5.20
CA PRO A 313 -6.53 -15.20 -6.32
C PRO A 313 -5.13 -14.60 -6.07
N ASP A 314 -4.29 -14.53 -7.09
CA ASP A 314 -2.93 -13.99 -6.96
C ASP A 314 -2.98 -12.46 -6.75
N ALA A 315 -3.06 -12.04 -5.48
CA ALA A 315 -3.18 -10.62 -5.14
C ALA A 315 -1.98 -9.81 -5.62
N SER A 316 -0.76 -10.38 -5.66
CA SER A 316 0.42 -9.64 -6.13
C SER A 316 0.31 -9.29 -7.62
N GLN A 317 -0.12 -10.25 -8.45
CA GLN A 317 -0.35 -10.01 -9.86
C GLN A 317 -1.55 -9.07 -10.10
N LEU A 318 -2.66 -9.28 -9.38
CA LEU A 318 -3.87 -8.46 -9.52
C LEU A 318 -3.66 -7.02 -9.04
N VAL A 319 -2.89 -6.82 -7.97
CA VAL A 319 -2.48 -5.49 -7.49
C VAL A 319 -1.66 -4.78 -8.56
N TRP A 320 -0.71 -5.46 -9.19
CA TRP A 320 0.04 -4.89 -10.28
C TRP A 320 -0.85 -4.54 -11.49
N GLU A 321 -1.74 -5.44 -11.91
CA GLU A 321 -2.69 -5.19 -13.00
C GLU A 321 -3.59 -3.98 -12.70
N PHE A 322 -3.96 -3.77 -11.44
CA PHE A 322 -4.70 -2.58 -11.02
C PHE A 322 -3.82 -1.32 -11.05
N PHE A 323 -2.52 -1.42 -10.76
CA PHE A 323 -1.60 -0.29 -10.75
C PHE A 323 -1.13 0.13 -12.13
N ASP A 324 -0.90 -0.84 -13.02
CA ASP A 324 -0.26 -0.59 -14.32
C ASP A 324 -1.02 0.45 -15.15
N GLY A 325 -0.27 1.43 -15.65
CA GLY A 325 -0.81 2.54 -16.44
C GLY A 325 -1.44 3.68 -15.62
N ARG A 326 -1.56 3.57 -14.31
CA ARG A 326 -1.99 4.69 -13.46
C ARG A 326 -0.81 5.61 -13.17
N THR A 327 -1.05 6.91 -13.21
CA THR A 327 -0.02 7.93 -13.01
C THR A 327 -0.52 9.03 -12.08
N GLN A 328 0.39 9.54 -11.28
CA GLN A 328 0.23 10.80 -10.56
C GLN A 328 0.17 11.94 -11.59
N GLU A 329 -0.85 12.81 -11.56
CA GLU A 329 -1.00 13.97 -12.46
C GLU A 329 -0.26 15.23 -11.93
#